data_243c4bf6a7d23a8d1b0dd14c3527a2bf
#
_entry.id   243c4bf6a7d23a8d1b0dd14c3527a2bf
#
_cell.length_a   1.000
_cell.length_b   1.000
_cell.length_c   1.000
_cell.angle_alpha   90.00
_cell.angle_beta   90.00
_cell.angle_gamma   90.00
#
_symmetry.space_group_name_H-M   'P 1'
#
loop_
_entity.id
_entity.type
_entity.pdbx_description
1 polymer ?
#
loop_
_entity_poly.entity_id
_entity_poly.type
_entity_poly.pdbx_seq_one_letter_code
_entity_poly.pdbx_strand_id
1 'polypeptide(L)'
;IDSFILGALEDSNLAPSPPAAPGTLIRRVYFDLIGLPPEPKEIEEFTADNSPENYEKIIDRLLSSPRYGERWGRHWLDVARYADSNGLDENIAYIQAWRYRDWVIDSFNRDKPYDEFLRAQVAGDLLQSPDPESDYEDKVATGFLSIGPKMLAEDDGRKMELDIVDEQVDTVGRVFMGLTLGCARCHDHKFDPVSTRDYYSMASIFKSTKTMENFNVVAVWHEYEFPSGEERQLKAKLEARQGELEARRKAAGEEVEKSHREALGPYLRGAWELLRFPPLVHEKPREAVAAKIPAAELPRRGILIEMEKFQRKEKDLVIDTTGYGKGIGVLLSRVNAAAEYDLEIPMEGLYQLDVRHAAAESRPVVVIVNGDTRITGVAAAI
;
A
#
# COMPACT_ATOMS: atom_id res chain seq x y z
N ILE A 1 17.72 9.32 44.27
CA ILE A 1 18.62 10.02 43.33
C ILE A 1 19.27 11.19 44.04
N ASP A 2 18.52 12.09 44.63
CA ASP A 2 19.03 13.34 45.26
C ASP A 2 20.12 13.08 46.27
N SER A 3 19.99 12.05 47.14
CA SER A 3 20.99 11.68 48.12
C SER A 3 22.36 11.35 47.52
N PHE A 4 22.37 10.69 46.34
CA PHE A 4 23.63 10.39 45.62
C PHE A 4 24.23 11.64 44.99
N ILE A 5 23.41 12.55 44.46
CA ILE A 5 23.87 13.81 43.87
C ILE A 5 24.42 14.71 44.96
N LEU A 6 23.71 14.85 46.07
CA LEU A 6 24.15 15.66 47.21
C LEU A 6 25.45 15.13 47.81
N GLY A 7 25.59 13.81 47.97
CA GLY A 7 26.86 13.20 48.42
C GLY A 7 28.03 13.52 47.50
N ALA A 8 27.84 13.41 46.17
CA ALA A 8 28.89 13.76 45.20
C ALA A 8 29.25 15.27 45.21
N LEU A 9 28.27 16.14 45.45
CA LEU A 9 28.49 17.58 45.60
C LEU A 9 29.28 17.89 46.89
N GLU A 10 28.91 17.25 48.02
CA GLU A 10 29.62 17.37 49.29
C GLU A 10 31.07 16.91 49.15
N ASP A 11 31.33 15.77 48.56
CA ASP A 11 32.68 15.26 48.30
C ASP A 11 33.52 16.21 47.44
N SER A 12 32.84 16.96 46.57
CA SER A 12 33.47 17.97 45.69
C SER A 12 33.53 19.36 46.30
N ASN A 13 33.08 19.57 47.56
CA ASN A 13 32.92 20.86 48.22
C ASN A 13 32.06 21.86 47.41
N LEU A 14 31.02 21.37 46.73
CA LEU A 14 30.07 22.18 45.99
C LEU A 14 28.73 22.23 46.71
N ALA A 15 28.12 23.39 46.76
CA ALA A 15 26.76 23.56 47.26
C ALA A 15 25.76 23.42 46.10
N PRO A 16 24.58 22.82 46.32
CA PRO A 16 23.52 22.84 45.34
C PRO A 16 23.03 24.25 45.08
N SER A 17 22.51 24.48 43.86
CA SER A 17 21.85 25.75 43.55
C SER A 17 20.63 25.97 44.43
N PRO A 18 20.26 27.24 44.74
CA PRO A 18 19.06 27.52 45.53
C PRO A 18 17.79 27.01 44.77
N PRO A 19 16.70 26.70 45.49
CA PRO A 19 15.45 26.31 44.89
C PRO A 19 14.97 27.36 43.87
N ALA A 20 14.33 26.87 42.81
CA ALA A 20 13.74 27.75 41.79
C ALA A 20 12.61 28.61 42.38
N ALA A 21 12.45 29.83 41.86
CA ALA A 21 11.28 30.63 42.19
C ALA A 21 9.96 29.91 41.83
N PRO A 22 8.84 30.10 42.58
CA PRO A 22 7.58 29.37 42.37
C PRO A 22 7.07 29.39 40.92
N GLY A 23 7.07 30.55 40.28
CA GLY A 23 6.69 30.65 38.88
C GLY A 23 7.55 29.88 37.88
N THR A 24 8.85 29.74 38.19
CA THR A 24 9.77 28.91 37.41
C THR A 24 9.52 27.42 37.67
N LEU A 25 9.30 27.06 38.93
CA LEU A 25 9.06 25.68 39.34
C LEU A 25 7.81 25.14 38.70
N ILE A 26 6.67 25.83 38.84
CA ILE A 26 5.40 25.37 38.21
C ILE A 26 5.52 25.28 36.69
N ARG A 27 6.19 26.24 36.05
CA ARG A 27 6.41 26.18 34.60
C ARG A 27 7.19 24.94 34.20
N ARG A 28 8.24 24.56 34.92
CA ARG A 28 9.04 23.36 34.67
C ARG A 28 8.18 22.10 34.78
N VAL A 29 7.40 21.96 35.85
CA VAL A 29 6.53 20.81 36.08
C VAL A 29 5.53 20.63 34.93
N TYR A 30 4.90 21.69 34.48
CA TYR A 30 3.94 21.63 33.38
C TYR A 30 4.62 21.19 32.06
N PHE A 31 5.78 21.77 31.74
CA PHE A 31 6.50 21.36 30.52
C PHE A 31 7.03 19.91 30.60
N ASP A 32 7.47 19.50 31.78
CA ASP A 32 7.97 18.14 31.96
C ASP A 32 6.84 17.10 31.90
N LEU A 33 5.70 17.35 32.54
CA LEU A 33 4.62 16.37 32.62
C LEU A 33 3.70 16.38 31.40
N ILE A 34 3.30 17.55 30.92
CA ILE A 34 2.30 17.66 29.85
C ILE A 34 2.76 18.42 28.59
N GLY A 35 3.97 18.97 28.61
CA GLY A 35 4.56 19.68 27.47
C GLY A 35 3.95 21.05 27.15
N LEU A 36 3.07 21.56 27.98
CA LEU A 36 2.37 22.85 27.83
C LEU A 36 2.68 23.80 28.97
N PRO A 37 2.61 25.12 28.78
CA PRO A 37 2.76 26.07 29.87
C PRO A 37 1.53 26.05 30.79
N PRO A 38 1.69 26.39 32.09
CA PRO A 38 0.54 26.68 32.94
C PRO A 38 -0.18 27.95 32.49
N GLU A 39 -1.46 28.05 32.80
CA GLU A 39 -2.20 29.29 32.61
C GLU A 39 -1.76 30.38 33.60
N PRO A 40 -1.90 31.68 33.27
CA PRO A 40 -1.51 32.77 34.18
C PRO A 40 -2.13 32.66 35.57
N LYS A 41 -3.39 32.27 35.65
CA LYS A 41 -4.10 32.03 36.90
C LYS A 41 -3.49 30.94 37.75
N GLU A 42 -3.07 29.85 37.14
CA GLU A 42 -2.41 28.74 37.84
C GLU A 42 -1.05 29.14 38.41
N ILE A 43 -0.33 30.02 37.71
CA ILE A 43 0.94 30.61 38.21
C ILE A 43 0.68 31.51 39.42
N GLU A 44 -0.37 32.34 39.35
CA GLU A 44 -0.76 33.22 40.46
C GLU A 44 -1.18 32.41 41.70
N GLU A 45 -2.03 31.41 41.54
CA GLU A 45 -2.48 30.54 42.61
C GLU A 45 -1.33 29.77 43.26
N PHE A 46 -0.40 29.19 42.48
CA PHE A 46 0.77 28.52 43.03
C PHE A 46 1.78 29.47 43.64
N THR A 47 1.89 30.70 43.16
CA THR A 47 2.76 31.69 43.75
C THR A 47 2.24 32.18 45.12
N ALA A 48 0.90 32.22 45.29
CA ALA A 48 0.26 32.56 46.55
C ALA A 48 0.33 31.41 47.57
N ASP A 49 0.31 30.16 47.15
CA ASP A 49 0.45 28.96 47.98
C ASP A 49 1.38 27.96 47.31
N ASN A 50 2.70 28.06 47.61
CA ASN A 50 3.74 27.15 47.13
C ASN A 50 4.09 26.06 48.15
N SER A 51 3.15 25.68 49.00
CA SER A 51 3.34 24.56 49.95
C SER A 51 3.64 23.25 49.24
N PRO A 52 4.38 22.33 49.88
CA PRO A 52 4.65 21.01 49.35
C PRO A 52 3.36 20.26 49.00
N GLU A 53 2.32 20.40 49.82
CA GLU A 53 1.01 19.75 49.64
C GLU A 53 0.28 20.26 48.39
N ASN A 54 0.38 21.57 48.09
CA ASN A 54 -0.21 22.14 46.87
C ASN A 54 0.60 21.73 45.64
N TYR A 55 1.93 21.67 45.76
CA TYR A 55 2.80 21.19 44.69
C TYR A 55 2.48 19.74 44.29
N GLU A 56 2.33 18.83 45.28
CA GLU A 56 1.93 17.43 45.05
C GLU A 56 0.56 17.32 44.36
N LYS A 57 -0.44 18.10 44.79
CA LYS A 57 -1.74 18.12 44.16
C LYS A 57 -1.68 18.54 42.67
N ILE A 58 -0.80 19.49 42.35
CA ILE A 58 -0.60 19.89 40.96
C ILE A 58 0.01 18.76 40.18
N ILE A 59 1.04 18.09 40.71
CA ILE A 59 1.66 16.93 40.06
C ILE A 59 0.64 15.82 39.82
N ASP A 60 -0.14 15.42 40.83
CA ASP A 60 -1.16 14.39 40.70
C ASP A 60 -2.19 14.74 39.63
N ARG A 61 -2.63 15.98 39.60
CA ARG A 61 -3.55 16.47 38.57
C ARG A 61 -2.96 16.39 37.16
N LEU A 62 -1.69 16.75 37.00
CA LEU A 62 -1.01 16.71 35.72
C LEU A 62 -0.73 15.29 35.25
N LEU A 63 -0.36 14.39 36.17
CA LEU A 63 -0.20 12.97 35.90
C LEU A 63 -1.52 12.28 35.46
N SER A 64 -2.65 12.75 36.02
CA SER A 64 -3.98 12.27 35.65
C SER A 64 -4.52 12.90 34.36
N SER A 65 -3.81 13.82 33.76
CA SER A 65 -4.21 14.46 32.51
C SER A 65 -3.93 13.57 31.31
N PRO A 66 -4.84 13.43 30.32
CA PRO A 66 -4.56 12.71 29.08
C PRO A 66 -3.36 13.27 28.30
N ARG A 67 -3.00 14.52 28.53
CA ARG A 67 -1.82 15.13 27.92
C ARG A 67 -0.50 14.58 28.44
N TYR A 68 -0.49 13.92 29.58
CA TYR A 68 0.67 13.20 30.07
C TYR A 68 1.11 12.10 29.08
N GLY A 69 0.17 11.27 28.66
CA GLY A 69 0.43 10.25 27.65
C GLY A 69 0.82 10.84 26.28
N GLU A 70 0.19 11.95 25.84
CA GLU A 70 0.59 12.65 24.62
C GLU A 70 2.04 13.14 24.69
N ARG A 71 2.46 13.68 25.84
CA ARG A 71 3.81 14.19 26.08
C ARG A 71 4.85 13.08 26.14
N TRP A 72 4.59 12.05 26.94
CA TRP A 72 5.57 10.99 27.22
C TRP A 72 5.53 9.91 26.14
N GLY A 73 4.38 9.62 25.57
CA GLY A 73 4.24 8.73 24.42
C GLY A 73 5.09 9.18 23.24
N ARG A 74 5.25 10.49 23.01
CA ARG A 74 6.13 11.00 21.96
C ARG A 74 7.58 10.52 22.11
N HIS A 75 8.11 10.51 23.34
CA HIS A 75 9.48 10.04 23.57
C HIS A 75 9.63 8.54 23.23
N TRP A 76 8.61 7.75 23.54
CA TRP A 76 8.58 6.35 23.12
C TRP A 76 8.46 6.21 21.60
N LEU A 77 7.57 6.94 20.97
CA LEU A 77 7.36 6.91 19.53
C LEU A 77 8.63 7.32 18.75
N ASP A 78 9.42 8.26 19.28
CA ASP A 78 10.71 8.64 18.69
C ASP A 78 11.69 7.45 18.69
N VAL A 79 11.85 6.75 19.80
CA VAL A 79 12.77 5.58 19.87
C VAL A 79 12.20 4.38 19.14
N ALA A 80 10.88 4.20 19.12
CA ALA A 80 10.18 3.20 18.31
C ALA A 80 10.20 3.54 16.81
N ARG A 81 10.76 4.69 16.42
CA ARG A 81 10.85 5.21 15.04
C ARG A 81 9.50 5.27 14.33
N TYR A 82 8.46 5.65 15.09
CA TYR A 82 7.11 5.81 14.56
C TYR A 82 7.09 6.76 13.36
N ALA A 83 6.42 6.35 12.31
CA ALA A 83 6.10 7.19 11.16
C ALA A 83 4.77 6.73 10.54
N ASP A 84 4.12 7.63 9.80
CA ASP A 84 2.89 7.32 9.05
C ASP A 84 3.19 6.71 7.66
N SER A 85 4.47 6.43 7.35
CA SER A 85 4.92 5.76 6.12
C SER A 85 6.28 5.09 6.32
N ASN A 86 6.66 4.19 5.41
CA ASN A 86 7.99 3.58 5.42
C ASN A 86 9.12 4.55 5.05
N GLY A 87 8.82 5.74 4.55
CA GLY A 87 9.77 6.82 4.27
C GLY A 87 10.60 6.61 3.03
N LEU A 88 11.08 5.54 2.65
CA LEU A 88 11.99 5.24 1.55
C LEU A 88 11.47 5.70 0.16
N ASP A 89 12.07 5.25 -0.92
CA ASP A 89 11.73 5.71 -2.28
C ASP A 89 10.25 5.48 -2.63
N GLU A 90 9.64 4.41 -2.12
CA GLU A 90 8.23 4.07 -2.34
C GLU A 90 7.27 4.95 -1.55
N ASN A 91 7.72 5.42 -0.39
CA ASN A 91 6.95 6.22 0.57
C ASN A 91 5.50 5.70 0.78
N ILE A 92 5.39 4.40 1.08
CA ILE A 92 4.10 3.72 1.28
C ILE A 92 3.51 4.12 2.62
N ALA A 93 2.26 4.58 2.62
CA ALA A 93 1.56 4.99 3.82
C ALA A 93 1.22 3.80 4.73
N TYR A 94 1.44 3.97 6.03
CA TYR A 94 0.99 3.08 7.09
C TYR A 94 -0.38 3.53 7.60
N ILE A 95 -1.43 3.20 6.88
CA ILE A 95 -2.79 3.71 7.11
C ILE A 95 -3.29 3.45 8.53
N GLN A 96 -2.83 2.38 9.18
CA GLN A 96 -3.25 1.96 10.52
C GLN A 96 -2.23 2.31 11.63
N ALA A 97 -1.12 2.99 11.31
CA ALA A 97 -0.06 3.31 12.28
C ALA A 97 -0.56 4.12 13.49
N TRP A 98 -1.58 4.97 13.29
CA TRP A 98 -2.21 5.76 14.35
C TRP A 98 -2.73 4.90 15.51
N ARG A 99 -3.14 3.66 15.28
CA ARG A 99 -3.60 2.74 16.33
C ARG A 99 -2.49 2.43 17.32
N TYR A 100 -1.27 2.16 16.82
CA TYR A 100 -0.11 1.94 17.68
C TYR A 100 0.27 3.22 18.46
N ARG A 101 0.24 4.37 17.83
CA ARG A 101 0.48 5.66 18.50
C ARG A 101 -0.52 5.87 19.65
N ASP A 102 -1.79 5.69 19.39
CA ASP A 102 -2.85 5.87 20.38
C ASP A 102 -2.73 4.84 21.51
N TRP A 103 -2.39 3.58 21.20
CA TRP A 103 -2.10 2.55 22.19
C TRP A 103 -0.92 2.95 23.10
N VAL A 104 0.15 3.52 22.56
CA VAL A 104 1.28 4.03 23.34
C VAL A 104 0.83 5.14 24.29
N ILE A 105 0.09 6.14 23.79
CA ILE A 105 -0.45 7.24 24.59
C ILE A 105 -1.30 6.73 25.73
N ASP A 106 -2.22 5.82 25.44
CA ASP A 106 -3.11 5.22 26.43
C ASP A 106 -2.37 4.37 27.46
N SER A 107 -1.31 3.67 27.05
CA SER A 107 -0.46 2.90 27.96
C SER A 107 0.22 3.80 29.00
N PHE A 108 0.73 4.98 28.59
CA PHE A 108 1.26 5.97 29.52
C PHE A 108 0.19 6.56 30.44
N ASN A 109 -0.97 6.88 29.92
CA ASN A 109 -2.08 7.44 30.70
C ASN A 109 -2.65 6.45 31.73
N ARG A 110 -2.57 5.15 31.44
CA ARG A 110 -3.02 4.06 32.34
C ARG A 110 -1.91 3.55 33.26
N ASP A 111 -0.72 4.15 33.19
CA ASP A 111 0.48 3.71 33.95
C ASP A 111 0.72 2.20 33.78
N LYS A 112 0.65 1.71 32.51
CA LYS A 112 0.82 0.30 32.19
C LYS A 112 2.19 -0.18 32.68
N PRO A 113 2.29 -1.30 33.43
CA PRO A 113 3.57 -1.82 33.88
C PRO A 113 4.54 -2.03 32.73
N TYR A 114 5.79 -1.60 32.91
CA TYR A 114 6.78 -1.57 31.82
C TYR A 114 7.05 -2.95 31.20
N ASP A 115 7.05 -4.00 32.00
CA ASP A 115 7.24 -5.36 31.52
C ASP A 115 6.05 -5.86 30.69
N GLU A 116 4.82 -5.45 31.04
CA GLU A 116 3.62 -5.74 30.23
C GLU A 116 3.63 -4.94 28.93
N PHE A 117 4.02 -3.66 29.02
CA PHE A 117 4.18 -2.80 27.87
C PHE A 117 5.19 -3.35 26.86
N LEU A 118 6.34 -3.88 27.32
CA LEU A 118 7.33 -4.51 26.43
C LEU A 118 6.84 -5.83 25.85
N ARG A 119 6.24 -6.70 26.67
CA ARG A 119 5.75 -8.01 26.22
C ARG A 119 4.69 -7.87 25.13
N ALA A 120 3.78 -6.92 25.28
CA ALA A 120 2.76 -6.66 24.28
C ALA A 120 3.37 -6.24 22.92
N GLN A 121 4.43 -5.43 22.92
CA GLN A 121 5.06 -4.96 21.68
C GLN A 121 5.88 -6.04 20.95
N VAL A 122 6.41 -7.02 21.68
CA VAL A 122 7.23 -8.10 21.07
C VAL A 122 6.38 -9.30 20.68
N ALA A 123 5.35 -9.64 21.47
CA ALA A 123 4.61 -10.87 21.34
C ALA A 123 3.13 -10.72 21.78
N GLY A 124 2.52 -9.56 21.53
CA GLY A 124 1.14 -9.29 21.91
C GLY A 124 0.14 -10.23 21.26
N ASP A 125 0.40 -10.65 20.04
CA ASP A 125 -0.39 -11.65 19.31
C ASP A 125 -0.35 -13.05 19.91
N LEU A 126 0.61 -13.35 20.79
CA LEU A 126 0.77 -14.61 21.49
C LEU A 126 0.26 -14.58 22.94
N LEU A 127 -0.15 -13.41 23.43
CA LEU A 127 -0.69 -13.28 24.78
C LEU A 127 -2.10 -13.90 24.86
N GLN A 128 -2.39 -14.50 26.00
CA GLN A 128 -3.74 -15.02 26.29
C GLN A 128 -4.57 -13.91 26.92
N SER A 129 -5.13 -13.06 26.09
CA SER A 129 -5.91 -11.91 26.54
C SER A 129 -7.28 -12.37 27.07
N PRO A 130 -7.78 -11.80 28.19
CA PRO A 130 -9.00 -12.26 28.84
C PRO A 130 -10.29 -11.93 28.05
N ASP A 131 -10.26 -10.96 27.20
CA ASP A 131 -11.39 -10.45 26.44
C ASP A 131 -10.97 -9.89 25.08
N PRO A 132 -11.92 -9.67 24.16
CA PRO A 132 -11.61 -9.20 22.80
C PRO A 132 -10.99 -7.80 22.72
N GLU A 133 -11.20 -6.94 23.71
CA GLU A 133 -10.62 -5.59 23.73
C GLU A 133 -9.14 -5.66 24.10
N SER A 134 -8.81 -6.42 25.14
CA SER A 134 -7.43 -6.70 25.52
C SER A 134 -6.67 -7.42 24.41
N ASP A 135 -7.28 -8.40 23.73
CA ASP A 135 -6.71 -9.08 22.57
C ASP A 135 -6.42 -8.10 21.41
N TYR A 136 -7.33 -7.16 21.19
CA TYR A 136 -7.12 -6.09 20.22
C TYR A 136 -5.93 -5.19 20.60
N GLU A 137 -5.89 -4.71 21.85
CA GLU A 137 -4.80 -3.85 22.34
C GLU A 137 -3.44 -4.54 22.24
N ASP A 138 -3.35 -5.80 22.63
CA ASP A 138 -2.12 -6.57 22.61
C ASP A 138 -1.61 -6.79 21.18
N LYS A 139 -2.50 -7.04 20.22
CA LYS A 139 -2.13 -7.13 18.80
C LYS A 139 -1.74 -5.78 18.20
N VAL A 140 -2.42 -4.69 18.56
CA VAL A 140 -2.02 -3.34 18.13
C VAL A 140 -0.61 -2.99 18.60
N ALA A 141 -0.22 -3.44 19.80
CA ALA A 141 1.11 -3.24 20.34
C ALA A 141 2.22 -3.83 19.44
N THR A 142 1.96 -4.95 18.75
CA THR A 142 2.93 -5.56 17.82
C THR A 142 3.26 -4.68 16.63
N GLY A 143 2.51 -3.61 16.39
CA GLY A 143 2.84 -2.56 15.44
C GLY A 143 4.26 -2.01 15.61
N PHE A 144 4.83 -2.07 16.81
CA PHE A 144 6.24 -1.75 17.08
C PHE A 144 7.22 -2.45 16.12
N LEU A 145 6.98 -3.72 15.79
CA LEU A 145 7.81 -4.51 14.89
C LEU A 145 7.56 -4.21 13.40
N SER A 146 6.42 -3.62 13.10
CA SER A 146 5.97 -3.37 11.72
C SER A 146 6.23 -1.94 11.25
N ILE A 147 6.10 -0.98 12.13
CA ILE A 147 6.32 0.46 11.86
C ILE A 147 7.82 0.75 11.74
N GLY A 148 8.15 1.81 11.02
CA GLY A 148 9.54 2.25 10.83
C GLY A 148 10.03 2.05 9.40
N PRO A 149 11.26 2.52 9.09
CA PRO A 149 11.79 2.47 7.74
C PRO A 149 12.09 1.03 7.31
N LYS A 150 11.36 0.54 6.32
CA LYS A 150 11.54 -0.79 5.74
C LYS A 150 11.54 -0.70 4.22
N MET A 151 12.52 -1.33 3.57
CA MET A 151 12.53 -1.48 2.13
C MET A 151 11.44 -2.47 1.74
N LEU A 152 10.39 -1.98 1.11
CA LEU A 152 9.22 -2.78 0.71
C LEU A 152 9.17 -3.07 -0.78
N ALA A 153 10.00 -2.41 -1.60
CA ALA A 153 10.12 -2.63 -3.03
C ALA A 153 11.56 -3.00 -3.40
N GLU A 154 11.90 -4.26 -3.23
CA GLU A 154 13.19 -4.85 -3.59
C GLU A 154 12.95 -6.04 -4.52
N ASP A 155 13.74 -6.15 -5.60
CA ASP A 155 13.62 -7.24 -6.56
C ASP A 155 14.02 -8.61 -5.96
N ASP A 156 14.96 -8.60 -4.99
CA ASP A 156 15.33 -9.80 -4.23
C ASP A 156 14.47 -9.90 -2.96
N GLY A 157 13.39 -10.66 -3.04
CA GLY A 157 12.48 -10.89 -1.91
C GLY A 157 13.17 -11.52 -0.69
N ARG A 158 14.24 -12.30 -0.86
CA ARG A 158 15.01 -12.85 0.26
C ARG A 158 15.85 -11.79 0.95
N LYS A 159 16.46 -10.90 0.19
CA LYS A 159 17.18 -9.75 0.73
C LYS A 159 16.21 -8.86 1.52
N MET A 160 15.03 -8.57 0.97
CA MET A 160 13.98 -7.81 1.62
C MET A 160 13.57 -8.43 2.97
N GLU A 161 13.31 -9.74 3.00
CA GLU A 161 13.00 -10.47 4.25
C GLU A 161 14.11 -10.26 5.30
N LEU A 162 15.38 -10.44 4.90
CA LEU A 162 16.51 -10.33 5.81
C LEU A 162 16.76 -8.89 6.29
N ASP A 163 16.51 -7.91 5.46
CA ASP A 163 16.65 -6.49 5.84
C ASP A 163 15.54 -6.06 6.81
N ILE A 164 14.31 -6.59 6.67
CA ILE A 164 13.23 -6.38 7.63
C ILE A 164 13.58 -7.02 8.98
N VAL A 165 14.11 -8.25 8.97
CA VAL A 165 14.54 -8.93 10.21
C VAL A 165 15.70 -8.17 10.89
N ASP A 166 16.66 -7.69 10.12
CA ASP A 166 17.79 -6.89 10.64
C ASP A 166 17.30 -5.62 11.32
N GLU A 167 16.37 -4.93 10.70
CA GLU A 167 15.75 -3.72 11.24
C GLU A 167 15.00 -4.01 12.55
N GLN A 168 14.29 -5.12 12.66
CA GLN A 168 13.60 -5.55 13.88
C GLN A 168 14.60 -5.87 15.01
N VAL A 169 15.69 -6.59 14.72
CA VAL A 169 16.75 -6.89 15.68
C VAL A 169 17.42 -5.61 16.21
N ASP A 170 17.81 -4.72 15.30
CA ASP A 170 18.47 -3.46 15.67
C ASP A 170 17.55 -2.57 16.51
N THR A 171 16.28 -2.50 16.14
CA THR A 171 15.29 -1.72 16.87
C THR A 171 15.05 -2.25 18.27
N VAL A 172 14.80 -3.54 18.44
CA VAL A 172 14.62 -4.16 19.76
C VAL A 172 15.85 -3.96 20.61
N GLY A 173 17.05 -4.13 20.03
CA GLY A 173 18.31 -3.88 20.73
C GLY A 173 18.44 -2.44 21.24
N ARG A 174 18.20 -1.47 20.38
CA ARG A 174 18.31 -0.05 20.75
C ARG A 174 17.25 0.39 21.75
N VAL A 175 15.99 0.03 21.51
CA VAL A 175 14.85 0.53 22.28
C VAL A 175 14.78 -0.12 23.66
N PHE A 176 14.95 -1.42 23.76
CA PHE A 176 14.73 -2.14 25.00
C PHE A 176 16.01 -2.35 25.82
N MET A 177 17.17 -2.40 25.16
CA MET A 177 18.44 -2.72 25.82
C MET A 177 19.46 -1.58 25.73
N GLY A 178 19.25 -0.57 24.90
CA GLY A 178 20.24 0.49 24.64
C GLY A 178 21.49 -0.03 23.92
N LEU A 179 21.40 -1.16 23.20
CA LEU A 179 22.50 -1.82 22.51
C LEU A 179 22.35 -1.75 20.98
N THR A 180 23.46 -1.54 20.29
CA THR A 180 23.50 -1.51 18.80
C THR A 180 23.72 -2.90 18.23
N LEU A 181 22.73 -3.80 18.38
CA LEU A 181 22.85 -5.20 17.98
C LEU A 181 23.16 -5.39 16.50
N GLY A 182 22.73 -4.48 15.64
CA GLY A 182 23.02 -4.51 14.20
C GLY A 182 24.51 -4.57 13.85
N CYS A 183 25.40 -4.05 14.72
CA CYS A 183 26.85 -4.19 14.54
C CYS A 183 27.31 -5.65 14.55
N ALA A 184 26.65 -6.50 15.34
CA ALA A 184 26.99 -7.91 15.48
C ALA A 184 26.53 -8.77 14.27
N ARG A 185 25.87 -8.20 13.28
CA ARG A 185 25.50 -8.89 12.03
C ARG A 185 26.73 -9.43 11.28
N CYS A 186 27.81 -8.68 11.28
CA CYS A 186 29.02 -8.99 10.49
C CYS A 186 30.23 -9.47 11.33
N HIS A 187 30.34 -9.05 12.57
CA HIS A 187 31.44 -9.36 13.50
C HIS A 187 30.96 -9.22 14.94
N ASP A 188 31.63 -9.82 15.90
CA ASP A 188 31.32 -9.64 17.31
C ASP A 188 31.34 -8.17 17.67
N HIS A 189 30.39 -7.72 18.51
CA HIS A 189 30.28 -6.32 18.88
C HIS A 189 31.55 -5.79 19.52
N LYS A 190 32.00 -4.61 19.12
CA LYS A 190 33.31 -4.10 19.49
C LYS A 190 33.45 -3.80 20.98
N PHE A 191 32.39 -3.34 21.62
CA PHE A 191 32.41 -2.86 22.98
C PHE A 191 31.57 -3.69 23.94
N ASP A 192 30.44 -4.22 23.48
CA ASP A 192 29.48 -4.98 24.28
C ASP A 192 29.71 -6.48 24.12
N PRO A 193 29.41 -7.31 25.13
CA PRO A 193 29.58 -8.75 25.07
C PRO A 193 28.48 -9.43 24.21
N VAL A 194 28.32 -8.97 22.97
CA VAL A 194 27.36 -9.49 22.01
C VAL A 194 28.11 -10.07 20.81
N SER A 195 27.99 -11.37 20.64
CA SER A 195 28.62 -12.07 19.51
C SER A 195 27.75 -12.05 18.26
N THR A 196 28.35 -12.29 17.10
CA THR A 196 27.63 -12.55 15.85
C THR A 196 26.61 -13.69 16.01
N ARG A 197 26.93 -14.69 16.82
CA ARG A 197 26.00 -15.79 17.13
C ARG A 197 24.74 -15.29 17.85
N ASP A 198 24.88 -14.36 18.79
CA ASP A 198 23.73 -13.79 19.53
C ASP A 198 22.83 -13.02 18.59
N TYR A 199 23.41 -12.22 17.66
CA TYR A 199 22.68 -11.55 16.63
C TYR A 199 21.82 -12.53 15.80
N TYR A 200 22.41 -13.60 15.26
CA TYR A 200 21.66 -14.57 14.46
C TYR A 200 20.68 -15.41 15.26
N SER A 201 20.93 -15.63 16.55
CA SER A 201 19.98 -16.25 17.47
C SER A 201 18.72 -15.39 17.60
N MET A 202 18.88 -14.07 17.78
CA MET A 202 17.78 -13.12 17.86
C MET A 202 17.06 -12.97 16.50
N ALA A 203 17.82 -12.85 15.42
CA ALA A 203 17.27 -12.76 14.06
C ALA A 203 16.39 -13.99 13.71
N SER A 204 16.71 -15.17 14.26
CA SER A 204 15.91 -16.38 14.03
C SER A 204 14.51 -16.28 14.62
N ILE A 205 14.31 -15.51 15.71
CA ILE A 205 13.00 -15.26 16.31
C ILE A 205 12.13 -14.47 15.32
N PHE A 206 12.65 -13.34 14.83
CA PHE A 206 11.91 -12.48 13.88
C PHE A 206 11.73 -13.13 12.52
N LYS A 207 12.69 -13.95 12.08
CA LYS A 207 12.53 -14.74 10.85
C LYS A 207 11.42 -15.80 10.94
N SER A 208 11.08 -16.28 12.14
CA SER A 208 9.95 -17.18 12.38
C SER A 208 8.62 -16.46 12.60
N THR A 209 8.63 -15.12 12.64
CA THR A 209 7.45 -14.28 12.81
C THR A 209 6.91 -13.86 11.44
N LYS A 210 5.61 -14.00 11.23
CA LYS A 210 4.97 -13.59 9.97
C LYS A 210 4.65 -12.08 9.99
N THR A 211 5.58 -11.27 9.54
CA THR A 211 5.39 -9.81 9.42
C THR A 211 4.77 -9.41 8.07
N MET A 212 5.10 -10.14 7.01
CA MET A 212 4.63 -9.86 5.66
C MET A 212 3.77 -10.99 5.12
N GLU A 213 2.77 -10.66 4.33
CA GLU A 213 1.95 -11.63 3.61
C GLU A 213 2.72 -12.25 2.45
N ASN A 214 3.54 -11.44 1.79
CA ASN A 214 4.47 -11.87 0.74
C ASN A 214 5.67 -10.91 0.66
N PHE A 215 6.71 -11.33 -0.08
CA PHE A 215 7.91 -10.56 -0.39
C PHE A 215 8.05 -10.32 -1.90
N ASN A 216 6.94 -10.09 -2.58
CA ASN A 216 6.93 -9.65 -3.97
C ASN A 216 7.44 -8.21 -4.08
N VAL A 217 7.70 -7.75 -5.29
CA VAL A 217 7.95 -6.32 -5.53
C VAL A 217 6.73 -5.54 -5.02
N VAL A 218 6.96 -4.63 -4.07
CA VAL A 218 5.99 -4.05 -3.15
C VAL A 218 5.39 -5.12 -2.23
N ALA A 219 6.13 -5.45 -1.19
CA ALA A 219 5.71 -6.40 -0.17
C ALA A 219 4.43 -5.92 0.54
N VAL A 220 3.58 -6.87 0.88
CA VAL A 220 2.31 -6.62 1.56
C VAL A 220 2.41 -7.07 3.02
N TRP A 221 1.99 -6.20 3.92
CA TRP A 221 1.93 -6.50 5.35
C TRP A 221 0.99 -7.64 5.66
N HIS A 222 1.33 -8.44 6.67
CA HIS A 222 0.38 -9.32 7.32
C HIS A 222 -0.41 -8.49 8.34
N GLU A 223 -1.67 -8.22 8.04
CA GLU A 223 -2.52 -7.37 8.87
C GLU A 223 -3.61 -8.19 9.56
N TYR A 224 -3.88 -7.87 10.83
CA TYR A 224 -5.03 -8.43 11.55
C TYR A 224 -6.27 -7.61 11.28
N GLU A 225 -7.37 -8.27 10.97
CA GLU A 225 -8.68 -7.63 10.88
C GLU A 225 -9.35 -7.56 12.26
N PHE A 226 -9.67 -6.35 12.72
CA PHE A 226 -10.39 -6.11 13.97
C PHE A 226 -11.66 -5.31 13.71
N PRO A 227 -12.65 -5.89 13.04
CA PRO A 227 -13.90 -5.16 12.84
C PRO A 227 -14.63 -5.04 14.18
N SER A 228 -15.09 -3.84 14.49
CA SER A 228 -16.09 -3.61 15.56
C SER A 228 -17.35 -4.44 15.28
N GLY A 229 -18.22 -4.56 16.26
CA GLY A 229 -19.49 -5.28 16.07
C GLY A 229 -20.32 -4.69 14.89
N GLU A 230 -20.30 -3.37 14.74
CA GLU A 230 -20.98 -2.68 13.63
C GLU A 230 -20.28 -2.91 12.28
N GLU A 231 -18.95 -2.83 12.26
CA GLU A 231 -18.16 -3.11 11.05
C GLU A 231 -18.30 -4.55 10.59
N ARG A 232 -18.34 -5.53 11.51
CA ARG A 232 -18.64 -6.93 11.18
C ARG A 232 -20.00 -7.09 10.51
N GLN A 233 -21.03 -6.42 11.04
CA GLN A 233 -22.36 -6.45 10.44
C GLN A 233 -22.39 -5.77 9.06
N LEU A 234 -21.68 -4.64 8.92
CA LEU A 234 -21.56 -3.95 7.65
C LEU A 234 -20.77 -4.79 6.63
N LYS A 235 -19.65 -5.37 7.03
CA LYS A 235 -18.85 -6.29 6.20
C LYS A 235 -19.71 -7.45 5.69
N ALA A 236 -20.43 -8.11 6.58
CA ALA A 236 -21.33 -9.22 6.20
C ALA A 236 -22.42 -8.78 5.21
N LYS A 237 -23.01 -7.59 5.39
CA LYS A 237 -23.99 -7.03 4.43
C LYS A 237 -23.36 -6.73 3.06
N LEU A 238 -22.14 -6.19 3.06
CA LEU A 238 -21.42 -5.88 1.82
C LEU A 238 -21.02 -7.16 1.07
N GLU A 239 -20.51 -8.17 1.76
CA GLU A 239 -20.16 -9.46 1.20
C GLU A 239 -21.39 -10.18 0.61
N ALA A 240 -22.51 -10.18 1.32
CA ALA A 240 -23.77 -10.71 0.83
C ALA A 240 -24.23 -9.98 -0.45
N ARG A 241 -24.11 -8.64 -0.45
CA ARG A 241 -24.44 -7.81 -1.63
C ARG A 241 -23.51 -8.04 -2.80
N GLN A 242 -22.22 -8.19 -2.55
CA GLN A 242 -21.24 -8.54 -3.57
C GLN A 242 -21.57 -9.89 -4.19
N GLY A 243 -21.83 -10.92 -3.38
CA GLY A 243 -22.22 -12.24 -3.86
C GLY A 243 -23.49 -12.22 -4.72
N GLU A 244 -24.50 -11.43 -4.31
CA GLU A 244 -25.71 -11.22 -5.11
C GLU A 244 -25.42 -10.58 -6.47
N LEU A 245 -24.56 -9.55 -6.48
CA LEU A 245 -24.19 -8.85 -7.71
C LEU A 245 -23.36 -9.75 -8.64
N GLU A 246 -22.45 -10.55 -8.10
CA GLU A 246 -21.66 -11.51 -8.86
C GLU A 246 -22.54 -12.60 -9.48
N ALA A 247 -23.50 -13.13 -8.71
CA ALA A 247 -24.48 -14.07 -9.23
C ALA A 247 -25.32 -13.47 -10.37
N ARG A 248 -25.79 -12.22 -10.22
CA ARG A 248 -26.51 -11.50 -11.26
C ARG A 248 -25.65 -11.27 -12.50
N ARG A 249 -24.39 -10.87 -12.33
CA ARG A 249 -23.43 -10.69 -13.43
C ARG A 249 -23.21 -12.01 -14.20
N LYS A 250 -23.03 -13.11 -13.46
CA LYS A 250 -22.86 -14.44 -14.06
C LYS A 250 -24.09 -14.84 -14.85
N ALA A 251 -25.27 -14.71 -14.26
CA ALA A 251 -26.54 -15.05 -14.95
C ALA A 251 -26.76 -14.20 -16.22
N ALA A 252 -26.49 -12.89 -16.14
CA ALA A 252 -26.57 -12.02 -17.30
C ALA A 252 -25.54 -12.39 -18.38
N GLY A 253 -24.34 -12.78 -17.99
CA GLY A 253 -23.30 -13.27 -18.90
C GLY A 253 -23.75 -14.57 -19.63
N GLU A 254 -24.30 -15.50 -18.89
CA GLU A 254 -24.84 -16.78 -19.45
C GLU A 254 -25.99 -16.53 -20.43
N GLU A 255 -26.86 -15.58 -20.12
CA GLU A 255 -27.96 -15.21 -21.01
C GLU A 255 -27.49 -14.55 -22.31
N VAL A 256 -26.51 -13.63 -22.20
CA VAL A 256 -25.86 -13.03 -23.37
C VAL A 256 -25.13 -14.08 -24.20
N GLU A 257 -24.39 -14.98 -23.57
CA GLU A 257 -23.72 -16.07 -24.28
C GLU A 257 -24.69 -16.99 -24.98
N LYS A 258 -25.79 -17.34 -24.32
CA LYS A 258 -26.89 -18.13 -24.92
C LYS A 258 -27.49 -17.41 -26.13
N SER A 259 -27.80 -16.13 -25.99
CA SER A 259 -28.32 -15.29 -27.08
C SER A 259 -27.34 -15.25 -28.27
N HIS A 260 -26.05 -15.09 -28.00
CA HIS A 260 -25.03 -15.11 -29.05
C HIS A 260 -24.93 -16.48 -29.74
N ARG A 261 -24.98 -17.58 -28.97
CA ARG A 261 -24.96 -18.94 -29.56
C ARG A 261 -26.16 -19.17 -30.46
N GLU A 262 -27.34 -18.74 -30.04
CA GLU A 262 -28.57 -18.84 -30.85
C GLU A 262 -28.48 -18.02 -32.15
N ALA A 263 -27.93 -16.80 -32.04
CA ALA A 263 -27.67 -15.93 -33.19
C ALA A 263 -26.58 -16.47 -34.13
N LEU A 264 -25.60 -17.22 -33.61
CA LEU A 264 -24.50 -17.78 -34.42
C LEU A 264 -24.96 -18.89 -35.37
N GLY A 265 -26.04 -19.59 -35.02
CA GLY A 265 -26.57 -20.75 -35.80
C GLY A 265 -26.81 -20.45 -37.28
N PRO A 266 -27.48 -19.36 -37.66
CA PRO A 266 -27.64 -18.94 -39.05
C PRO A 266 -26.30 -18.64 -39.76
N TYR A 267 -25.37 -18.01 -39.08
CA TYR A 267 -24.05 -17.70 -39.65
C TYR A 267 -23.20 -18.94 -39.88
N LEU A 268 -23.22 -19.89 -38.94
CA LEU A 268 -22.53 -21.17 -39.10
C LEU A 268 -23.12 -22.00 -40.24
N ARG A 269 -24.45 -21.98 -40.39
CA ARG A 269 -25.12 -22.63 -41.56
C ARG A 269 -24.71 -21.95 -42.86
N GLY A 270 -24.74 -20.63 -42.92
CA GLY A 270 -24.31 -19.90 -44.11
C GLY A 270 -22.83 -20.14 -44.44
N ALA A 271 -21.94 -20.14 -43.42
CA ALA A 271 -20.54 -20.49 -43.62
C ALA A 271 -20.34 -21.93 -44.11
N TRP A 272 -21.11 -22.88 -43.55
CA TRP A 272 -21.12 -24.28 -43.99
C TRP A 272 -21.57 -24.45 -45.46
N GLU A 273 -22.62 -23.73 -45.83
CA GLU A 273 -23.11 -23.73 -47.22
C GLU A 273 -22.08 -23.12 -48.18
N LEU A 274 -21.41 -22.03 -47.79
CA LEU A 274 -20.35 -21.43 -48.57
C LEU A 274 -19.12 -22.36 -48.71
N LEU A 275 -18.80 -23.12 -47.68
CA LEU A 275 -17.69 -24.10 -47.74
C LEU A 275 -18.03 -25.32 -48.59
N ARG A 276 -19.31 -25.75 -48.52
CA ARG A 276 -19.81 -26.94 -49.26
C ARG A 276 -20.11 -26.62 -50.74
N PHE A 277 -20.54 -25.39 -51.02
CA PHE A 277 -20.81 -24.90 -52.35
C PHE A 277 -20.05 -23.60 -52.58
N PRO A 278 -18.74 -23.68 -52.90
CA PRO A 278 -17.97 -22.48 -53.16
C PRO A 278 -18.67 -21.69 -54.26
N PRO A 279 -18.85 -20.36 -54.09
CA PRO A 279 -19.55 -19.56 -55.07
C PRO A 279 -18.89 -19.71 -56.42
N LEU A 280 -19.69 -19.97 -57.44
CA LEU A 280 -19.22 -20.00 -58.84
C LEU A 280 -18.60 -18.63 -59.13
N VAL A 281 -17.36 -18.65 -59.59
CA VAL A 281 -16.63 -17.43 -60.00
C VAL A 281 -17.36 -16.91 -61.23
N HIS A 282 -18.11 -15.88 -61.10
CA HIS A 282 -18.63 -15.14 -62.21
C HIS A 282 -17.55 -14.15 -62.68
N GLU A 283 -17.20 -14.25 -63.96
CA GLU A 283 -16.24 -13.32 -64.59
C GLU A 283 -16.79 -11.89 -64.72
N LYS A 284 -18.05 -11.67 -64.41
CA LYS A 284 -18.69 -10.34 -64.43
C LYS A 284 -19.30 -10.01 -63.09
N PRO A 285 -19.20 -8.73 -62.66
CA PRO A 285 -19.89 -8.26 -61.47
C PRO A 285 -21.38 -8.57 -61.55
N ARG A 286 -21.96 -9.15 -60.51
CA ARG A 286 -23.43 -9.27 -60.42
C ARG A 286 -23.98 -7.88 -60.24
N GLU A 287 -24.94 -7.49 -61.14
CA GLU A 287 -25.75 -6.31 -60.89
C GLU A 287 -26.45 -6.45 -59.54
N ALA A 288 -26.30 -5.45 -58.71
CA ALA A 288 -26.91 -5.44 -57.39
C ALA A 288 -28.42 -5.42 -57.52
N VAL A 289 -29.05 -6.60 -57.32
CA VAL A 289 -30.51 -6.70 -57.34
C VAL A 289 -31.00 -6.08 -56.02
N ALA A 290 -31.75 -5.02 -56.17
CA ALA A 290 -32.61 -4.41 -55.13
C ALA A 290 -31.96 -3.82 -53.88
N ALA A 291 -30.71 -3.79 -53.74
CA ALA A 291 -30.07 -3.01 -52.66
C ALA A 291 -29.52 -1.73 -53.25
N LYS A 292 -29.78 -0.64 -52.63
CA LYS A 292 -29.11 0.67 -52.92
C LYS A 292 -27.62 0.66 -52.57
N ILE A 293 -27.06 -0.54 -52.42
CA ILE A 293 -25.65 -0.79 -52.15
C ILE A 293 -25.05 -1.36 -53.43
N PRO A 294 -24.09 -0.75 -54.06
CA PRO A 294 -23.39 -1.33 -55.20
C PRO A 294 -22.84 -2.70 -54.83
N ALA A 295 -23.01 -3.68 -55.71
CA ALA A 295 -22.37 -4.98 -55.54
C ALA A 295 -20.86 -4.76 -55.64
N ALA A 296 -20.19 -4.70 -54.50
CA ALA A 296 -18.74 -4.75 -54.43
C ALA A 296 -18.34 -6.23 -54.56
N GLU A 297 -17.53 -6.59 -55.52
CA GLU A 297 -16.75 -7.80 -55.43
C GLU A 297 -15.86 -7.66 -54.19
N LEU A 298 -16.15 -8.43 -53.15
CA LEU A 298 -15.20 -8.56 -52.04
C LEU A 298 -13.98 -9.25 -52.63
N PRO A 299 -12.81 -8.58 -52.58
CA PRO A 299 -11.60 -9.19 -53.10
C PRO A 299 -11.37 -10.48 -52.34
N ARG A 300 -11.12 -11.57 -53.03
CA ARG A 300 -10.85 -12.89 -52.43
C ARG A 300 -9.61 -12.89 -51.54
N ARG A 301 -8.82 -11.86 -51.57
CA ARG A 301 -7.67 -11.58 -50.72
C ARG A 301 -7.81 -10.16 -50.23
N GLY A 302 -8.05 -10.01 -48.94
CA GLY A 302 -7.99 -8.73 -48.28
C GLY A 302 -6.54 -8.16 -48.34
N ILE A 303 -6.42 -6.87 -48.27
CA ILE A 303 -5.11 -6.23 -48.08
C ILE A 303 -4.80 -6.38 -46.59
N LEU A 304 -3.80 -7.20 -46.26
CA LEU A 304 -3.31 -7.33 -44.91
C LEU A 304 -2.16 -6.33 -44.72
N ILE A 305 -2.30 -5.49 -43.72
CA ILE A 305 -1.29 -4.51 -43.37
C ILE A 305 -0.81 -4.84 -41.96
N GLU A 306 0.46 -5.17 -41.85
CA GLU A 306 1.09 -5.30 -40.55
C GLU A 306 1.22 -3.91 -39.91
N MET A 307 0.81 -3.78 -38.64
CA MET A 307 0.72 -2.49 -37.97
C MET A 307 2.04 -1.76 -37.88
N GLU A 308 3.16 -2.46 -37.92
CA GLU A 308 4.51 -1.88 -37.95
C GLU A 308 4.95 -1.33 -39.31
N LYS A 309 4.18 -1.56 -40.38
CA LYS A 309 4.48 -1.09 -41.75
C LYS A 309 3.80 0.22 -42.10
N PHE A 310 3.87 1.19 -41.18
CA PHE A 310 3.33 2.52 -41.38
C PHE A 310 4.34 3.41 -42.18
N GLN A 311 3.84 4.37 -42.91
CA GLN A 311 4.64 5.36 -43.64
C GLN A 311 5.07 6.52 -42.75
N ARG A 312 4.17 6.94 -41.84
CA ARG A 312 4.43 8.04 -40.90
C ARG A 312 3.91 7.67 -39.52
N LYS A 313 4.64 8.06 -38.49
CA LYS A 313 4.25 7.86 -37.07
C LYS A 313 4.59 9.06 -36.21
N GLU A 314 3.88 9.24 -35.15
CA GLU A 314 4.26 10.16 -34.07
C GLU A 314 5.45 9.65 -33.25
N LYS A 315 6.18 10.57 -32.62
CA LYS A 315 7.47 10.31 -31.97
C LYS A 315 7.36 9.30 -30.80
N ASP A 316 6.22 9.26 -30.13
CA ASP A 316 6.01 8.44 -28.93
C ASP A 316 5.48 7.03 -29.23
N LEU A 317 5.40 6.65 -30.50
CA LEU A 317 4.96 5.33 -30.91
C LEU A 317 6.17 4.38 -31.04
N VAL A 318 6.16 3.30 -30.27
CA VAL A 318 7.25 2.30 -30.23
C VAL A 318 6.75 0.98 -30.82
N ILE A 319 7.60 0.30 -31.59
CA ILE A 319 7.33 -1.04 -32.10
C ILE A 319 7.97 -2.06 -31.14
N ASP A 320 7.16 -2.96 -30.57
CA ASP A 320 7.61 -4.13 -29.85
C ASP A 320 7.44 -5.38 -30.71
N THR A 321 8.54 -6.05 -31.00
CA THR A 321 8.57 -7.30 -31.78
C THR A 321 8.96 -8.51 -30.93
N THR A 322 9.13 -8.34 -29.62
CA THR A 322 9.69 -9.37 -28.74
C THR A 322 8.68 -10.04 -27.83
N GLY A 323 7.63 -9.30 -27.41
CA GLY A 323 6.70 -9.76 -26.40
C GLY A 323 5.53 -10.62 -26.86
N TYR A 324 5.22 -10.64 -28.16
CA TYR A 324 3.95 -11.18 -28.67
C TYR A 324 4.09 -12.35 -29.66
N GLY A 325 5.26 -12.94 -29.77
CA GLY A 325 5.54 -14.10 -30.62
C GLY A 325 6.36 -13.77 -31.88
N LYS A 326 6.82 -14.82 -32.57
CA LYS A 326 7.64 -14.63 -33.79
C LYS A 326 6.84 -14.00 -34.93
N GLY A 327 7.29 -12.85 -35.40
CA GLY A 327 6.71 -12.18 -36.57
C GLY A 327 5.46 -11.36 -36.27
N ILE A 328 5.16 -11.09 -35.00
CA ILE A 328 4.09 -10.20 -34.60
C ILE A 328 4.71 -8.92 -34.06
N GLY A 329 4.51 -7.80 -34.76
CA GLY A 329 4.86 -6.47 -34.30
C GLY A 329 3.66 -5.81 -33.65
N VAL A 330 3.86 -5.14 -32.52
CA VAL A 330 2.82 -4.41 -31.80
C VAL A 330 3.26 -2.95 -31.65
N LEU A 331 2.35 -2.03 -31.93
CA LEU A 331 2.56 -0.62 -31.67
C LEU A 331 2.19 -0.30 -30.23
N LEU A 332 3.16 0.21 -29.48
CA LEU A 332 2.99 0.61 -28.10
C LEU A 332 3.10 2.13 -27.97
N SER A 333 2.16 2.74 -27.24
CA SER A 333 2.24 4.15 -26.86
C SER A 333 1.73 4.34 -25.44
N ARG A 334 2.42 5.22 -24.67
CA ARG A 334 2.01 5.65 -23.33
C ARG A 334 1.05 6.85 -23.36
N VAL A 335 0.97 7.50 -24.48
CA VAL A 335 0.11 8.68 -24.74
C VAL A 335 -0.70 8.46 -26.01
N ASN A 336 -1.64 9.35 -26.31
CA ASN A 336 -2.33 9.33 -27.59
C ASN A 336 -1.31 9.51 -28.71
N ALA A 337 -1.26 8.55 -29.63
CA ALA A 337 -0.34 8.57 -30.75
C ALA A 337 -1.02 8.06 -32.01
N ALA A 338 -0.59 8.52 -33.15
CA ALA A 338 -1.12 8.17 -34.46
C ALA A 338 -0.09 7.47 -35.33
N ALA A 339 -0.56 6.51 -36.14
CA ALA A 339 0.20 5.91 -37.24
C ALA A 339 -0.59 6.12 -38.53
N GLU A 340 0.09 6.49 -39.58
CA GLU A 340 -0.53 6.74 -40.88
C GLU A 340 -0.07 5.68 -41.89
N TYR A 341 -1.04 5.21 -42.68
CA TYR A 341 -0.85 4.18 -43.70
C TYR A 341 -1.35 4.70 -45.03
N ASP A 342 -0.50 4.72 -46.04
CA ASP A 342 -0.88 5.00 -47.43
C ASP A 342 -1.28 3.67 -48.07
N LEU A 343 -2.53 3.55 -48.47
CA LEU A 343 -3.09 2.33 -49.06
C LEU A 343 -3.40 2.53 -50.51
N GLU A 344 -2.86 1.68 -51.37
CA GLU A 344 -3.30 1.59 -52.78
C GLU A 344 -4.50 0.66 -52.85
N ILE A 345 -5.66 1.21 -53.09
CA ILE A 345 -6.88 0.48 -53.28
C ILE A 345 -7.00 0.11 -54.76
N PRO A 346 -7.00 -1.21 -55.10
CA PRO A 346 -6.87 -1.64 -56.49
C PRO A 346 -8.14 -1.42 -57.31
N MET A 347 -9.26 -1.21 -56.69
CA MET A 347 -10.55 -0.98 -57.36
C MET A 347 -11.44 -0.07 -56.55
N GLU A 348 -12.31 0.68 -57.23
CA GLU A 348 -13.36 1.46 -56.58
C GLU A 348 -14.42 0.51 -55.99
N GLY A 349 -14.82 0.69 -54.71
CA GLY A 349 -15.80 -0.16 -54.07
C GLY A 349 -15.94 0.11 -52.57
N LEU A 350 -16.77 -0.72 -51.92
CA LEU A 350 -16.91 -0.73 -50.49
C LEU A 350 -15.90 -1.72 -49.88
N TYR A 351 -15.17 -1.26 -48.88
CA TYR A 351 -14.18 -2.03 -48.18
C TYR A 351 -14.51 -2.08 -46.69
N GLN A 352 -14.30 -3.26 -46.09
CA GLN A 352 -14.38 -3.42 -44.64
C GLN A 352 -12.96 -3.30 -44.08
N LEU A 353 -12.81 -2.48 -43.06
CA LEU A 353 -11.55 -2.35 -42.32
C LEU A 353 -11.67 -3.11 -40.99
N ASP A 354 -10.85 -4.13 -40.84
CA ASP A 354 -10.72 -4.87 -39.57
C ASP A 354 -9.41 -4.50 -38.90
N VAL A 355 -9.50 -3.91 -37.72
CA VAL A 355 -8.33 -3.54 -36.91
C VAL A 355 -8.23 -4.52 -35.74
N ARG A 356 -7.14 -5.29 -35.70
CA ARG A 356 -6.83 -6.15 -34.55
C ARG A 356 -5.99 -5.37 -33.58
N HIS A 357 -6.45 -5.28 -32.34
CA HIS A 357 -5.70 -4.62 -31.31
C HIS A 357 -5.89 -5.35 -29.99
N ALA A 358 -4.89 -5.26 -29.11
CA ALA A 358 -4.93 -5.74 -27.73
C ALA A 358 -4.59 -4.60 -26.79
N ALA A 359 -5.34 -4.46 -25.71
CA ALA A 359 -5.07 -3.49 -24.65
C ALA A 359 -5.46 -4.10 -23.31
N ALA A 360 -4.66 -3.86 -22.29
CA ALA A 360 -4.97 -4.26 -20.91
C ALA A 360 -6.17 -3.48 -20.35
N GLU A 361 -6.43 -2.29 -20.90
CA GLU A 361 -7.56 -1.43 -20.56
C GLU A 361 -8.30 -1.01 -21.82
N SER A 362 -9.59 -0.69 -21.67
CA SER A 362 -10.39 -0.18 -22.79
C SER A 362 -9.86 1.17 -23.25
N ARG A 363 -9.38 1.26 -24.49
CA ARG A 363 -8.84 2.48 -25.09
C ARG A 363 -9.60 2.86 -26.35
N PRO A 364 -9.98 4.12 -26.53
CA PRO A 364 -10.64 4.56 -27.74
C PRO A 364 -9.67 4.51 -28.93
N VAL A 365 -10.16 4.00 -30.05
CA VAL A 365 -9.47 4.01 -31.34
C VAL A 365 -10.26 4.91 -32.29
N VAL A 366 -9.57 5.85 -32.93
CA VAL A 366 -10.16 6.73 -33.95
C VAL A 366 -9.53 6.38 -35.29
N VAL A 367 -10.35 6.10 -36.26
CA VAL A 367 -9.89 5.87 -37.65
C VAL A 367 -10.25 7.08 -38.49
N ILE A 368 -9.24 7.67 -39.09
CA ILE A 368 -9.36 8.83 -39.99
C ILE A 368 -8.99 8.39 -41.42
N VAL A 369 -9.86 8.60 -42.34
CA VAL A 369 -9.62 8.28 -43.75
C VAL A 369 -9.61 9.57 -44.58
N ASN A 370 -8.50 9.86 -45.20
CA ASN A 370 -8.31 11.08 -45.99
C ASN A 370 -8.70 12.39 -45.27
N GLY A 371 -8.37 12.47 -43.97
CA GLY A 371 -8.66 13.62 -43.12
C GLY A 371 -10.05 13.62 -42.48
N ASP A 372 -10.96 12.71 -42.86
CA ASP A 372 -12.30 12.61 -42.28
C ASP A 372 -12.38 11.50 -41.24
N THR A 373 -12.88 11.80 -40.04
CA THR A 373 -13.14 10.79 -39.01
C THR A 373 -14.27 9.86 -39.46
N ARG A 374 -13.97 8.58 -39.62
CA ARG A 374 -14.93 7.57 -40.09
C ARG A 374 -15.47 6.71 -38.98
N ILE A 375 -14.63 6.36 -38.01
CA ILE A 375 -15.00 5.49 -36.90
C ILE A 375 -14.39 6.06 -35.63
N THR A 376 -15.22 6.23 -34.62
CA THR A 376 -14.79 6.44 -33.24
C THR A 376 -15.34 5.28 -32.43
N GLY A 377 -14.48 4.43 -31.95
CA GLY A 377 -14.87 3.25 -31.19
C GLY A 377 -14.05 3.09 -29.92
N VAL A 378 -14.63 2.38 -28.96
CA VAL A 378 -13.91 1.92 -27.77
C VAL A 378 -13.50 0.49 -28.04
N ALA A 379 -12.21 0.27 -28.09
CA ALA A 379 -11.67 -1.07 -28.22
C ALA A 379 -11.87 -1.83 -26.92
N ALA A 380 -12.46 -3.01 -26.96
CA ALA A 380 -12.63 -3.85 -25.79
C ALA A 380 -11.26 -4.34 -25.29
N ALA A 381 -11.07 -4.34 -23.98
CA ALA A 381 -9.95 -5.04 -23.37
C ALA A 381 -10.07 -6.54 -23.63
N ILE A 382 -8.97 -7.18 -24.01
CA ILE A 382 -8.87 -8.63 -24.19
C ILE A 382 -8.20 -9.22 -22.95
#